data_c5e98d08b50e22c84524613417386204
#
_entry.id   c5e98d08b50e22c84524613417386204
#
_cell.length_a   1.000
_cell.length_b   1.000
_cell.length_c   1.000
_cell.angle_alpha   90.00
_cell.angle_beta   90.00
_cell.angle_gamma   90.00
#
_symmetry.space_group_name_H-M   'P 1'
#
loop_
_entity.id
_entity.type
_entity.pdbx_description
1 polymer ?
#
loop_
_entity_poly.entity_id
_entity_poly.type
_entity_poly.pdbx_seq_one_letter_code
_entity_poly.pdbx_strand_id
1 'polypeptide(L)'
;MHNISLPPGQFDGPHVAGLFTNTLDYSFHPWLERLRPLRVSAHFFVRRDGQIVQFVSADKRAWHAGISTFRGRDKCNDFSLGIEMEGTDVLPYTDAQYAALAQLVPALWSRYPLSAVRGHEHIAPVRKTDPGPAFDWRRFGEVCGLPARVLPRI
;
A
#
# COMPACT_ATOMS: atom_id res chain seq x y z
N MET A 1 -4.75 -0.92 0.40
CA MET A 1 -3.86 0.10 1.00
C MET A 1 -2.94 -0.59 1.99
N HIS A 2 -1.67 -0.25 1.93
CA HIS A 2 -0.60 -0.81 2.74
C HIS A 2 0.26 0.30 3.30
N ASN A 3 1.17 -0.04 4.22
CA ASN A 3 2.33 0.78 4.52
C ASN A 3 3.62 -0.03 4.48
N ILE A 4 4.70 0.66 4.20
CA ILE A 4 6.04 0.09 4.21
C ILE A 4 7.07 1.16 4.55
N SER A 5 8.08 0.78 5.31
CA SER A 5 9.33 1.51 5.50
C SER A 5 10.46 0.52 5.73
N LEU A 6 11.64 0.78 5.18
CA LEU A 6 12.77 -0.14 5.23
C LEU A 6 14.09 0.59 5.51
N PRO A 7 14.78 0.22 6.59
CA PRO A 7 14.29 -0.54 7.75
C PRO A 7 13.04 0.08 8.36
N PRO A 8 12.26 -0.65 9.19
CA PRO A 8 11.02 -0.11 9.76
C PRO A 8 11.22 1.25 10.44
N GLY A 9 10.40 2.25 10.04
CA GLY A 9 10.46 3.61 10.57
C GLY A 9 11.55 4.49 9.93
N GLN A 10 12.32 3.99 8.97
CA GLN A 10 13.26 4.79 8.19
C GLN A 10 12.65 5.11 6.81
N PHE A 11 12.73 6.36 6.42
CA PHE A 11 12.09 6.91 5.22
C PHE A 11 13.13 7.48 4.24
N ASP A 12 12.67 7.86 3.06
CA ASP A 12 13.46 8.54 2.01
C ASP A 12 14.62 7.72 1.41
N GLY A 13 14.80 6.47 1.84
CA GLY A 13 15.83 5.59 1.32
C GLY A 13 15.43 4.84 0.03
N PRO A 14 16.38 4.12 -0.59
CA PRO A 14 16.15 3.32 -1.80
C PRO A 14 15.60 1.92 -1.51
N HIS A 15 15.47 1.54 -0.23
CA HIS A 15 15.33 0.13 0.16
C HIS A 15 13.96 -0.46 -0.22
N VAL A 16 12.88 0.33 -0.16
CA VAL A 16 11.55 -0.10 -0.61
C VAL A 16 11.58 -0.38 -2.12
N ALA A 17 12.14 0.54 -2.90
CA ALA A 17 12.33 0.33 -4.34
C ALA A 17 13.20 -0.89 -4.62
N GLY A 18 14.29 -1.07 -3.87
CA GLY A 18 15.15 -2.24 -3.95
C GLY A 18 14.40 -3.55 -3.69
N LEU A 19 13.53 -3.58 -2.68
CA LEU A 19 12.70 -4.76 -2.39
C LEU A 19 11.77 -5.09 -3.57
N PHE A 20 11.05 -4.11 -4.10
CA PHE A 20 10.06 -4.33 -5.15
C PHE A 20 10.67 -4.59 -6.53
N THR A 21 11.95 -4.28 -6.72
CA THR A 21 12.70 -4.58 -7.96
C THR A 21 13.69 -5.74 -7.81
N ASN A 22 13.72 -6.41 -6.65
CA ASN A 22 14.65 -7.50 -6.31
C ASN A 22 16.14 -7.08 -6.36
N THR A 23 16.42 -5.83 -6.01
CA THR A 23 17.78 -5.26 -5.95
C THR A 23 18.15 -4.77 -4.56
N LEU A 24 17.40 -5.19 -3.52
CA LEU A 24 17.63 -4.77 -2.14
C LEU A 24 19.02 -5.20 -1.67
N ASP A 25 19.79 -4.25 -1.15
CA ASP A 25 21.02 -4.52 -0.44
C ASP A 25 20.70 -4.97 0.99
N TYR A 26 20.75 -6.27 1.22
CA TYR A 26 20.47 -6.85 2.54
C TYR A 26 21.58 -6.55 3.56
N SER A 27 22.79 -6.20 3.13
CA SER A 27 23.91 -5.88 4.03
C SER A 27 23.77 -4.54 4.73
N PHE A 28 22.92 -3.65 4.20
CA PHE A 28 22.73 -2.30 4.74
C PHE A 28 22.26 -2.29 6.20
N HIS A 29 21.39 -3.23 6.58
CA HIS A 29 20.88 -3.32 7.95
C HIS A 29 20.48 -4.75 8.30
N PRO A 30 20.85 -5.28 9.49
CA PRO A 30 20.57 -6.68 9.87
C PRO A 30 19.08 -7.07 9.78
N TRP A 31 18.17 -6.13 10.00
CA TRP A 31 16.74 -6.38 9.91
C TRP A 31 16.29 -6.79 8.51
N LEU A 32 16.97 -6.31 7.46
CA LEU A 32 16.62 -6.57 6.06
C LEU A 32 16.83 -8.03 5.66
N GLU A 33 17.68 -8.79 6.35
CA GLU A 33 17.89 -10.21 6.10
C GLU A 33 16.58 -11.02 6.16
N ARG A 34 15.62 -10.59 6.97
CA ARG A 34 14.29 -11.22 7.07
C ARG A 34 13.50 -11.19 5.77
N LEU A 35 13.82 -10.24 4.89
CA LEU A 35 13.14 -10.04 3.62
C LEU A 35 13.76 -10.87 2.49
N ARG A 36 14.94 -11.48 2.70
CA ARG A 36 15.68 -12.23 1.68
C ARG A 36 14.85 -13.32 0.98
N PRO A 37 13.98 -14.07 1.66
CA PRO A 37 13.14 -15.09 1.00
C PRO A 37 11.92 -14.48 0.28
N LEU A 38 11.62 -13.19 0.47
CA LEU A 38 10.42 -12.58 -0.08
C LEU A 38 10.62 -12.15 -1.53
N ARG A 39 9.55 -12.31 -2.31
CA ARG A 39 9.41 -11.74 -3.65
C ARG A 39 8.05 -11.05 -3.68
N VAL A 40 8.08 -9.76 -3.44
CA VAL A 40 6.87 -8.92 -3.30
C VAL A 40 6.97 -7.70 -4.19
N SER A 41 5.84 -7.14 -4.55
CA SER A 41 5.74 -5.91 -5.32
C SER A 41 4.42 -5.23 -5.06
N ALA A 42 4.32 -3.93 -5.33
CA ALA A 42 3.08 -3.19 -5.36
C ALA A 42 2.92 -2.49 -6.71
N HIS A 43 1.71 -2.05 -7.03
CA HIS A 43 1.51 -1.24 -8.23
C HIS A 43 2.10 0.16 -8.03
N PHE A 44 1.78 0.78 -6.88
CA PHE A 44 2.20 2.14 -6.56
C PHE A 44 2.81 2.21 -5.15
N PHE A 45 3.76 3.11 -5.02
CA PHE A 45 4.36 3.50 -3.74
C PHE A 45 4.28 5.03 -3.63
N VAL A 46 3.74 5.53 -2.52
CA VAL A 46 3.58 6.96 -2.25
C VAL A 46 4.53 7.34 -1.11
N ARG A 47 5.57 8.09 -1.44
CA ARG A 47 6.60 8.53 -0.49
C ARG A 47 6.07 9.60 0.44
N ARG A 48 6.80 9.88 1.54
CA ARG A 48 6.42 10.88 2.54
C ARG A 48 6.25 12.29 1.96
N ASP A 49 7.01 12.62 0.93
CA ASP A 49 6.94 13.90 0.20
C ASP A 49 5.81 13.96 -0.84
N GLY A 50 5.05 12.88 -1.00
CA GLY A 50 3.97 12.75 -1.98
C GLY A 50 4.42 12.25 -3.35
N GLN A 51 5.69 11.95 -3.58
CA GLN A 51 6.14 11.34 -4.82
C GLN A 51 5.46 9.98 -5.02
N ILE A 52 4.88 9.78 -6.20
CA ILE A 52 4.27 8.50 -6.60
C ILE A 52 5.27 7.76 -7.48
N VAL A 53 5.60 6.54 -7.08
CA VAL A 53 6.43 5.61 -7.87
C VAL A 53 5.58 4.44 -8.30
N GLN A 54 5.56 4.12 -9.60
CA GLN A 54 4.87 2.95 -10.14
C GLN A 54 5.89 1.84 -10.43
N PHE A 55 5.68 0.66 -9.82
CA PHE A 55 6.54 -0.52 -10.04
C PHE A 55 5.91 -1.53 -10.98
N VAL A 56 4.59 -1.69 -10.91
CA VAL A 56 3.86 -2.65 -11.74
C VAL A 56 2.73 -1.92 -12.46
N SER A 57 2.56 -2.21 -13.76
CA SER A 57 1.41 -1.72 -14.52
C SER A 57 0.11 -2.13 -13.82
N ALA A 58 -0.85 -1.21 -13.73
CA ALA A 58 -2.16 -1.49 -13.13
C ALA A 58 -2.97 -2.55 -13.92
N ASP A 59 -2.60 -2.84 -15.16
CA ASP A 59 -3.18 -3.94 -15.98
C ASP A 59 -2.53 -5.31 -15.67
N LYS A 60 -1.52 -5.35 -14.78
CA LYS A 60 -0.80 -6.57 -14.41
C LYS A 60 -0.98 -6.88 -12.93
N ARG A 61 -0.68 -8.12 -12.57
CA ARG A 61 -0.69 -8.58 -11.18
C ARG A 61 0.55 -8.11 -10.43
N ALA A 62 0.37 -7.55 -9.23
CA ALA A 62 1.43 -7.35 -8.26
C ALA A 62 1.27 -8.31 -7.07
N TRP A 63 2.32 -8.46 -6.26
CA TRP A 63 2.39 -9.42 -5.15
C TRP A 63 2.43 -8.66 -3.82
N HIS A 64 1.28 -8.09 -3.40
CA HIS A 64 1.18 -7.22 -2.23
C HIS A 64 0.26 -7.73 -1.12
N ALA A 65 -0.71 -8.61 -1.44
CA ALA A 65 -1.74 -9.01 -0.48
C ALA A 65 -1.46 -10.35 0.23
N GLY A 66 -0.60 -11.21 -0.35
CA GLY A 66 -0.34 -12.53 0.20
C GLY A 66 -1.59 -13.38 0.35
N ILE A 67 -1.67 -14.17 1.43
CA ILE A 67 -2.89 -14.90 1.80
C ILE A 67 -3.93 -13.89 2.28
N SER A 68 -5.01 -13.78 1.56
CA SER A 68 -6.00 -12.71 1.75
C SER A 68 -7.34 -13.09 1.16
N THR A 69 -8.42 -12.54 1.74
CA THR A 69 -9.80 -12.79 1.32
C THR A 69 -10.59 -11.50 1.32
N PHE A 70 -11.40 -11.26 0.30
CA PHE A 70 -12.35 -10.16 0.25
C PHE A 70 -13.71 -10.63 -0.27
N ARG A 71 -14.78 -10.43 0.54
CA ARG A 71 -16.15 -10.85 0.21
C ARG A 71 -16.26 -12.31 -0.23
N GLY A 72 -15.53 -13.21 0.45
CA GLY A 72 -15.53 -14.64 0.16
C GLY A 72 -14.65 -15.04 -1.05
N ARG A 73 -13.95 -14.11 -1.69
CA ARG A 73 -13.00 -14.40 -2.76
C ARG A 73 -11.59 -14.31 -2.24
N ASP A 74 -10.85 -15.41 -2.34
CA ASP A 74 -9.44 -15.50 -1.96
C ASP A 74 -8.50 -14.92 -2.99
N LYS A 75 -7.22 -14.77 -2.59
CA LYS A 75 -6.11 -14.33 -3.46
C LYS A 75 -6.33 -12.92 -4.02
N CYS A 76 -6.46 -11.93 -3.14
CA CYS A 76 -6.73 -10.54 -3.53
C CYS A 76 -5.73 -9.97 -4.55
N ASN A 77 -4.50 -10.49 -4.66
CA ASN A 77 -3.58 -10.12 -5.74
C ASN A 77 -4.15 -10.32 -7.15
N ASP A 78 -5.11 -11.24 -7.34
CA ASP A 78 -5.64 -11.58 -8.66
C ASP A 78 -6.68 -10.56 -9.16
N PHE A 79 -7.19 -9.69 -8.27
CA PHE A 79 -8.28 -8.77 -8.60
C PHE A 79 -8.20 -7.42 -7.88
N SER A 80 -7.01 -7.02 -7.41
CA SER A 80 -6.83 -5.75 -6.72
C SER A 80 -5.58 -5.00 -7.16
N LEU A 81 -5.57 -3.71 -6.92
CA LEU A 81 -4.42 -2.85 -7.04
C LEU A 81 -3.83 -2.60 -5.63
N GLY A 82 -2.51 -2.74 -5.47
CA GLY A 82 -1.81 -2.44 -4.24
C GLY A 82 -1.16 -1.07 -4.29
N ILE A 83 -1.47 -0.24 -3.29
CA ILE A 83 -0.83 1.05 -3.05
C ILE A 83 -0.15 0.97 -1.69
N GLU A 84 1.15 1.15 -1.67
CA GLU A 84 1.98 1.23 -0.48
C GLU A 84 2.22 2.69 -0.11
N MET A 85 1.98 3.01 1.15
CA MET A 85 2.30 4.32 1.72
C MET A 85 3.63 4.22 2.46
N GLU A 86 4.58 5.10 2.18
CA GLU A 86 5.79 5.17 3.01
C GLU A 86 5.41 5.60 4.42
N GLY A 87 5.55 4.70 5.39
CA GLY A 87 5.04 4.94 6.73
C GLY A 87 5.15 3.75 7.66
N THR A 88 4.45 3.85 8.76
CA THR A 88 4.25 2.82 9.78
C THR A 88 2.79 2.83 10.23
N ASP A 89 2.36 1.81 10.96
CA ASP A 89 0.99 1.71 11.49
C ASP A 89 0.59 2.89 12.40
N VAL A 90 1.58 3.48 13.08
CA VAL A 90 1.33 4.43 14.19
C VAL A 90 1.78 5.86 13.91
N LEU A 91 2.57 6.08 12.86
CA LEU A 91 3.01 7.43 12.48
C LEU A 91 2.00 8.07 11.52
N PRO A 92 1.48 9.26 11.79
CA PRO A 92 0.58 9.96 10.88
C PRO A 92 1.16 10.12 9.48
N TYR A 93 0.34 9.86 8.47
CA TYR A 93 0.67 10.12 7.08
C TYR A 93 0.63 11.61 6.79
N THR A 94 1.46 12.05 5.85
CA THR A 94 1.62 13.48 5.54
C THR A 94 0.51 14.04 4.67
N ASP A 95 0.35 15.37 4.69
CA ASP A 95 -0.57 16.07 3.78
C ASP A 95 -0.20 15.83 2.32
N ALA A 96 1.10 15.77 2.00
CA ALA A 96 1.60 15.48 0.66
C ALA A 96 1.19 14.07 0.18
N GLN A 97 1.19 13.08 1.08
CA GLN A 97 0.72 11.73 0.76
C GLN A 97 -0.79 11.70 0.47
N TYR A 98 -1.61 12.39 1.27
CA TYR A 98 -3.05 12.48 0.98
C TYR A 98 -3.34 13.27 -0.29
N ALA A 99 -2.57 14.32 -0.60
CA ALA A 99 -2.67 15.05 -1.86
C ALA A 99 -2.30 14.17 -3.07
N ALA A 100 -1.29 13.32 -2.94
CA ALA A 100 -0.93 12.33 -3.96
C ALA A 100 -2.05 11.29 -4.18
N LEU A 101 -2.66 10.79 -3.10
CA LEU A 101 -3.81 9.87 -3.20
C LEU A 101 -5.02 10.52 -3.85
N ALA A 102 -5.26 11.81 -3.60
CA ALA A 102 -6.35 12.58 -4.23
C ALA A 102 -6.22 12.69 -5.75
N GLN A 103 -5.02 12.50 -6.30
CA GLN A 103 -4.79 12.44 -7.75
C GLN A 103 -4.81 11.00 -8.27
N LEU A 104 -4.10 10.09 -7.59
CA LEU A 104 -3.93 8.72 -8.04
C LEU A 104 -5.23 7.92 -8.00
N VAL A 105 -5.94 7.97 -6.87
CA VAL A 105 -7.09 7.08 -6.63
C VAL A 105 -8.27 7.38 -7.56
N PRO A 106 -8.70 8.64 -7.78
CA PRO A 106 -9.75 8.94 -8.76
C PRO A 106 -9.36 8.54 -10.19
N ALA A 107 -8.08 8.69 -10.58
CA ALA A 107 -7.61 8.26 -11.89
C ALA A 107 -7.73 6.74 -12.08
N LEU A 108 -7.35 5.96 -11.06
CA LEU A 108 -7.55 4.51 -11.06
C LEU A 108 -9.03 4.13 -11.06
N TRP A 109 -9.85 4.85 -10.29
CA TRP A 109 -11.29 4.61 -10.22
C TRP A 109 -12.01 4.86 -11.54
N SER A 110 -11.57 5.85 -12.30
CA SER A 110 -12.14 6.16 -13.63
C SER A 110 -11.73 5.12 -14.69
N ARG A 111 -10.57 4.48 -14.53
CA ARG A 111 -9.99 3.57 -15.51
C ARG A 111 -10.40 2.11 -15.28
N TYR A 112 -10.63 1.72 -14.03
CA TYR A 112 -10.89 0.33 -13.63
C TYR A 112 -12.23 0.20 -12.90
N PRO A 113 -12.93 -0.94 -13.02
CA PRO A 113 -14.22 -1.18 -12.35
C PRO A 113 -14.03 -1.46 -10.85
N LEU A 114 -13.42 -0.52 -10.12
CA LEU A 114 -13.16 -0.64 -8.70
C LEU A 114 -14.47 -0.52 -7.91
N SER A 115 -14.64 -1.33 -6.88
CA SER A 115 -15.86 -1.38 -6.08
C SER A 115 -15.63 -1.13 -4.58
N ALA A 116 -14.38 -1.16 -4.12
CA ALA A 116 -14.04 -0.94 -2.73
C ALA A 116 -12.55 -0.60 -2.55
N VAL A 117 -12.23 0.08 -1.45
CA VAL A 117 -10.87 0.21 -0.94
C VAL A 117 -10.79 -0.46 0.42
N ARG A 118 -9.73 -1.20 0.68
CA ARG A 118 -9.47 -1.89 1.96
C ARG A 118 -8.01 -1.75 2.37
N GLY A 119 -7.77 -1.69 3.67
CA GLY A 119 -6.44 -1.91 4.24
C GLY A 119 -6.07 -3.39 4.15
N HIS A 120 -4.80 -3.71 4.22
CA HIS A 120 -4.33 -5.09 4.30
C HIS A 120 -4.92 -5.78 5.54
N GLU A 121 -5.02 -5.07 6.65
CA GLU A 121 -5.68 -5.50 7.88
C GLU A 121 -7.13 -5.99 7.67
N HIS A 122 -7.85 -5.44 6.69
CA HIS A 122 -9.25 -5.81 6.42
C HIS A 122 -9.39 -7.08 5.56
N ILE A 123 -8.35 -7.45 4.82
CA ILE A 123 -8.35 -8.63 3.93
C ILE A 123 -7.50 -9.78 4.47
N ALA A 124 -6.71 -9.52 5.53
CA ALA A 124 -5.86 -10.49 6.22
C ALA A 124 -5.77 -10.18 7.73
N PRO A 125 -6.90 -10.07 8.47
CA PRO A 125 -6.98 -9.44 9.79
C PRO A 125 -6.15 -10.11 10.89
N VAL A 126 -5.88 -11.40 10.79
CA VAL A 126 -5.05 -12.12 11.79
C VAL A 126 -3.56 -11.93 11.54
N ARG A 127 -3.19 -11.58 10.32
CA ARG A 127 -1.80 -11.60 9.86
C ARG A 127 -1.22 -10.20 9.61
N LYS A 128 -2.07 -9.21 9.38
CA LYS A 128 -1.69 -7.86 8.93
C LYS A 128 -2.40 -6.78 9.72
N THR A 129 -1.68 -5.68 9.90
CA THR A 129 -2.13 -4.49 10.63
C THR A 129 -2.09 -3.22 9.76
N ASP A 130 -1.41 -3.28 8.62
CA ASP A 130 -1.22 -2.15 7.72
C ASP A 130 -2.52 -1.79 6.95
N PRO A 131 -2.76 -0.51 6.64
CA PRO A 131 -1.94 0.67 6.88
C PRO A 131 -1.97 1.19 8.33
N GLY A 132 -2.68 0.54 9.25
CA GLY A 132 -2.74 0.81 10.67
C GLY A 132 -3.62 1.98 11.09
N PRO A 133 -3.77 2.20 12.41
CA PRO A 133 -4.68 3.20 12.97
C PRO A 133 -4.29 4.64 12.66
N ALA A 134 -3.05 4.89 12.23
CA ALA A 134 -2.63 6.24 11.83
C ALA A 134 -3.13 6.63 10.43
N PHE A 135 -3.70 5.70 9.65
CA PHE A 135 -4.29 6.02 8.36
C PHE A 135 -5.70 6.55 8.52
N ASP A 136 -5.90 7.82 8.19
CA ASP A 136 -7.19 8.49 8.29
C ASP A 136 -8.09 8.14 7.09
N TRP A 137 -8.91 7.10 7.25
CA TRP A 137 -9.86 6.63 6.26
C TRP A 137 -10.93 7.66 5.88
N ARG A 138 -11.33 8.50 6.84
CA ARG A 138 -12.31 9.56 6.58
C ARG A 138 -11.71 10.61 5.67
N ARG A 139 -10.54 11.15 6.04
CA ARG A 139 -9.79 12.09 5.21
C ARG A 139 -9.50 11.51 3.81
N PHE A 140 -9.06 10.27 3.74
CA PHE A 140 -8.84 9.57 2.47
C PHE A 140 -10.09 9.58 1.59
N GLY A 141 -11.25 9.24 2.14
CA GLY A 141 -12.52 9.28 1.41
C GLY A 141 -12.86 10.67 0.91
N GLU A 142 -12.70 11.68 1.76
CA GLU A 142 -12.98 13.08 1.45
C GLU A 142 -12.07 13.60 0.31
N VAL A 143 -10.74 13.44 0.42
CA VAL A 143 -9.80 13.95 -0.58
C VAL A 143 -9.87 13.20 -1.92
N CYS A 144 -10.24 11.91 -1.90
CA CYS A 144 -10.38 11.11 -3.12
C CYS A 144 -11.81 11.16 -3.70
N GLY A 145 -12.76 11.87 -3.08
CA GLY A 145 -14.15 11.92 -3.52
C GLY A 145 -14.87 10.58 -3.49
N LEU A 146 -14.50 9.69 -2.57
CA LEU A 146 -15.06 8.35 -2.46
C LEU A 146 -16.22 8.29 -1.46
N PRO A 147 -17.35 7.65 -1.80
CA PRO A 147 -18.45 7.50 -0.87
C PRO A 147 -18.11 6.49 0.24
N ALA A 148 -18.62 6.72 1.46
CA ALA A 148 -18.33 5.88 2.62
C ALA A 148 -18.60 4.37 2.40
N ARG A 149 -19.60 4.01 1.57
CA ARG A 149 -19.93 2.61 1.27
C ARG A 149 -18.82 1.78 0.62
N VAL A 150 -17.84 2.46 -0.03
CA VAL A 150 -16.70 1.76 -0.67
C VAL A 150 -15.48 1.66 0.26
N LEU A 151 -15.49 2.38 1.38
CA LEU A 151 -14.44 2.37 2.39
C LEU A 151 -14.66 1.27 3.46
N PRO A 152 -13.66 0.95 4.29
CA PRO A 152 -13.88 0.16 5.49
C PRO A 152 -14.93 0.83 6.40
N ARG A 153 -15.64 0.03 7.19
CA ARG A 153 -16.43 0.58 8.31
C ARG A 153 -15.43 0.98 9.39
N ILE A 154 -15.45 2.25 9.75
CA ILE A 154 -14.66 2.83 10.82
C ILE A 154 -15.46 2.73 12.12
#